data_670e53fb2f191bf6aacafe70d3630995
#
_entry.id   670e53fb2f191bf6aacafe70d3630995
#
_cell.length_a   1.000
_cell.length_b   1.000
_cell.length_c   1.000
_cell.angle_alpha   90.00
_cell.angle_beta   90.00
_cell.angle_gamma   90.00
#
_symmetry.space_group_name_H-M   'P 1'
#
loop_
_entity.id
_entity.type
_entity.pdbx_description
1 polymer ?
#
loop_
_entity_poly.entity_id
_entity_poly.type
_entity_poly.pdbx_seq_one_letter_code
_entity_poly.pdbx_strand_id
1 'polypeptide(L)'
;MDGATGTTGEDPEETGTHGTPVPHPSRKAVLRAALAVSAAAPIALIGVPALARTASATGAAPALTPECDDGDDPTPPQMEGPYFKPNSPRRTSLWQPGTPGTRLTVTGHVFGLACLPLSGVLLDFWQADVNGAYDNVGFRFRGHQFTDARGAFTLTTIVPGLYPGRTRHLHVKAQAPGRPVLTTQLYFPGEPRNNTDALFDARLLMTVRDSGGAKEAAFDFVLNVPQNPGPGPTDGPTTPPPGGTWAVGTTYAVGARVTHGGSAYVCLQAHVAQPGWEPPSVPALWRTE
;
A
#
# COMPACT_ATOMS: atom_id res chain seq x y z
N MET A 1 67.85 -37.63 -5.20
CA MET A 1 67.71 -38.50 -6.40
C MET A 1 66.27 -38.35 -6.80
N ASP A 2 66.16 -37.51 -7.79
CA ASP A 2 65.51 -37.72 -9.07
C ASP A 2 64.00 -37.68 -8.94
N GLY A 3 63.29 -36.92 -9.62
CA GLY A 3 63.50 -36.14 -10.87
C GLY A 3 62.19 -36.10 -11.60
N ALA A 4 62.01 -34.98 -12.23
CA ALA A 4 61.41 -34.81 -13.55
C ALA A 4 59.88 -34.71 -13.68
N THR A 5 59.55 -33.53 -14.16
CA THR A 5 58.90 -33.19 -15.45
C THR A 5 57.39 -33.47 -15.48
N GLY A 6 56.50 -32.51 -15.54
CA GLY A 6 56.35 -31.46 -16.54
C GLY A 6 55.43 -31.94 -17.64
N THR A 7 54.18 -31.45 -17.68
CA THR A 7 53.50 -31.20 -18.97
C THR A 7 52.40 -30.16 -18.77
N THR A 8 52.62 -29.05 -19.43
CA THR A 8 51.64 -27.98 -19.71
C THR A 8 50.58 -28.49 -20.68
N GLY A 9 49.33 -28.38 -20.26
CA GLY A 9 48.17 -28.51 -21.15
C GLY A 9 47.50 -27.14 -21.21
N GLU A 10 47.68 -26.48 -22.33
CA GLU A 10 46.92 -25.29 -22.70
C GLU A 10 45.51 -25.70 -23.08
N ASP A 11 44.52 -25.21 -22.36
CA ASP A 11 43.12 -25.26 -22.78
C ASP A 11 42.74 -23.96 -23.48
N PRO A 12 41.96 -24.03 -24.58
CA PRO A 12 41.67 -22.87 -25.42
C PRO A 12 40.66 -21.94 -24.74
N GLU A 13 40.97 -20.67 -24.87
CA GLU A 13 40.21 -19.51 -24.46
C GLU A 13 38.81 -19.49 -25.13
N GLU A 14 37.75 -19.77 -24.37
CA GLU A 14 36.35 -19.59 -24.80
C GLU A 14 35.99 -18.12 -24.63
N THR A 15 35.98 -17.37 -25.72
CA THR A 15 35.51 -15.98 -25.77
C THR A 15 34.00 -15.91 -25.57
N GLY A 16 33.59 -15.84 -24.31
CA GLY A 16 32.23 -15.51 -23.91
C GLY A 16 31.95 -14.03 -24.16
N THR A 17 31.17 -13.72 -25.17
CA THR A 17 30.59 -12.39 -25.39
C THR A 17 29.71 -12.02 -24.23
N HIS A 18 30.20 -11.17 -23.32
CA HIS A 18 29.40 -10.51 -22.31
C HIS A 18 28.39 -9.57 -22.97
N GLY A 19 27.16 -10.03 -23.10
CA GLY A 19 26.02 -9.17 -23.38
C GLY A 19 25.85 -8.17 -22.24
N THR A 20 26.06 -6.89 -22.53
CA THR A 20 25.74 -5.80 -21.61
C THR A 20 24.25 -5.83 -21.27
N PRO A 21 23.87 -5.80 -19.98
CA PRO A 21 22.45 -5.69 -19.61
C PRO A 21 21.90 -4.35 -20.10
N VAL A 22 20.82 -4.41 -20.85
CA VAL A 22 20.06 -3.22 -21.26
C VAL A 22 19.46 -2.60 -19.99
N PRO A 23 19.77 -1.34 -19.66
CA PRO A 23 19.17 -0.71 -18.48
C PRO A 23 17.69 -0.46 -18.74
N HIS A 24 16.84 -1.09 -17.94
CA HIS A 24 15.43 -0.74 -17.89
C HIS A 24 15.30 0.70 -17.35
N PRO A 25 14.52 1.59 -17.98
CA PRO A 25 14.35 2.96 -17.49
C PRO A 25 13.62 2.93 -16.15
N SER A 26 14.27 3.48 -15.13
CA SER A 26 13.67 3.64 -13.82
C SER A 26 12.47 4.59 -13.93
N ARG A 27 11.38 4.27 -13.24
CA ARG A 27 10.09 5.01 -13.22
C ARG A 27 10.21 6.51 -12.88
N LYS A 28 11.38 7.01 -12.47
CA LYS A 28 11.66 8.43 -12.21
C LYS A 28 11.87 9.29 -13.47
N ALA A 29 11.96 8.70 -14.66
CA ALA A 29 12.26 9.44 -15.89
C ALA A 29 11.01 9.97 -16.64
N VAL A 30 9.80 9.55 -16.29
CA VAL A 30 8.58 9.87 -17.05
C VAL A 30 7.88 11.16 -16.54
N LEU A 31 8.26 11.72 -15.40
CA LEU A 31 7.58 12.90 -14.80
C LEU A 31 8.21 14.26 -15.17
N ARG A 32 9.03 14.38 -16.20
CA ARG A 32 9.67 15.65 -16.58
C ARG A 32 9.41 16.11 -18.02
N ALA A 33 8.23 15.94 -18.56
CA ALA A 33 7.90 16.50 -19.87
C ALA A 33 6.42 16.89 -19.97
N ALA A 34 6.01 17.98 -19.31
CA ALA A 34 4.83 18.76 -19.68
C ALA A 34 4.91 20.17 -19.11
N LEU A 35 5.78 21.00 -19.66
CA LEU A 35 5.75 22.46 -19.56
C LEU A 35 6.02 23.02 -20.96
N ALA A 36 4.97 23.34 -21.67
CA ALA A 36 5.05 24.16 -22.88
C ALA A 36 3.83 25.10 -22.93
N VAL A 37 4.12 26.33 -22.61
CA VAL A 37 3.81 27.58 -23.34
C VAL A 37 2.41 27.65 -23.94
N SER A 38 1.62 28.60 -23.43
CA SER A 38 0.55 29.26 -24.20
C SER A 38 0.66 30.74 -24.10
N ALA A 39 0.85 31.38 -25.27
CA ALA A 39 0.92 32.77 -25.49
C ALA A 39 -0.46 33.44 -25.34
N ALA A 40 -0.44 34.69 -24.90
CA ALA A 40 -1.59 35.55 -24.71
C ALA A 40 -2.09 36.14 -26.02
N ALA A 41 -3.42 36.31 -26.13
CA ALA A 41 -4.05 37.33 -26.95
C ALA A 41 -5.30 37.87 -26.23
N PRO A 42 -5.56 39.19 -26.23
CA PRO A 42 -6.64 39.80 -25.48
C PRO A 42 -7.92 39.86 -26.29
N ILE A 43 -9.07 39.55 -25.69
CA ILE A 43 -10.37 39.90 -26.21
C ILE A 43 -11.22 40.56 -25.10
N ALA A 44 -11.89 41.62 -25.50
CA ALA A 44 -12.56 42.63 -24.71
C ALA A 44 -13.82 42.13 -23.95
N LEU A 45 -14.13 42.89 -22.90
CA LEU A 45 -15.29 42.86 -22.00
C LEU A 45 -16.65 42.76 -22.67
N ILE A 46 -17.47 41.82 -22.18
CA ILE A 46 -18.89 42.01 -21.95
C ILE A 46 -19.24 41.40 -20.59
N GLY A 47 -19.74 42.24 -19.68
CA GLY A 47 -20.03 41.85 -18.30
C GLY A 47 -21.26 40.93 -18.20
N VAL A 48 -21.04 39.83 -17.50
CA VAL A 48 -22.09 38.97 -16.93
C VAL A 48 -21.75 38.80 -15.45
N PRO A 49 -22.68 38.95 -14.50
CA PRO A 49 -22.36 38.79 -13.09
C PRO A 49 -21.94 37.31 -12.85
N ALA A 50 -20.66 37.12 -12.55
CA ALA A 50 -20.14 35.84 -12.12
C ALA A 50 -20.73 35.54 -10.74
N LEU A 51 -21.70 34.64 -10.70
CA LEU A 51 -22.00 33.84 -9.50
C LEU A 51 -20.70 33.12 -9.13
N ALA A 52 -19.98 33.64 -8.15
CA ALA A 52 -18.87 32.98 -7.53
C ALA A 52 -19.40 31.66 -6.93
N ARG A 53 -19.30 30.57 -7.70
CA ARG A 53 -19.33 29.25 -7.13
C ARG A 53 -18.07 29.15 -6.28
N THR A 54 -18.26 29.28 -4.96
CA THR A 54 -17.28 28.79 -4.00
C THR A 54 -17.15 27.29 -4.27
N ALA A 55 -16.16 26.92 -5.10
CA ALA A 55 -15.71 25.56 -5.16
C ALA A 55 -15.18 25.23 -3.77
N SER A 56 -16.00 24.57 -2.95
CA SER A 56 -15.51 23.85 -1.80
C SER A 56 -14.43 22.92 -2.35
N ALA A 57 -13.18 23.21 -2.04
CA ALA A 57 -12.10 22.29 -2.27
C ALA A 57 -12.38 21.09 -1.33
N THR A 58 -13.19 20.16 -1.79
CA THR A 58 -13.21 18.81 -1.25
C THR A 58 -11.81 18.28 -1.49
N GLY A 59 -10.97 18.38 -0.47
CA GLY A 59 -9.61 17.86 -0.52
C GLY A 59 -9.69 16.41 -0.94
N ALA A 60 -9.34 16.12 -2.20
CA ALA A 60 -9.22 14.75 -2.65
C ALA A 60 -8.26 14.02 -1.72
N ALA A 61 -8.61 12.81 -1.30
CA ALA A 61 -7.69 11.97 -0.53
C ALA A 61 -6.35 11.85 -1.27
N PRO A 62 -5.21 11.70 -0.57
CA PRO A 62 -3.94 11.44 -1.23
C PRO A 62 -4.09 10.27 -2.20
N ALA A 63 -3.43 10.36 -3.35
CA ALA A 63 -3.34 9.20 -4.23
C ALA A 63 -2.60 8.06 -3.51
N LEU A 64 -3.00 6.84 -3.72
CA LEU A 64 -2.33 5.65 -3.19
C LEU A 64 -0.88 5.61 -3.70
N THR A 65 0.03 5.06 -2.91
CA THR A 65 1.47 4.98 -3.23
C THR A 65 2.00 3.59 -2.92
N PRO A 66 2.71 2.99 -3.84
CA PRO A 66 2.50 2.97 -5.28
C PRO A 66 1.23 2.19 -5.62
N GLU A 67 0.64 2.44 -6.77
CA GLU A 67 -0.38 1.51 -7.27
C GLU A 67 0.28 0.13 -7.40
N CYS A 68 -0.36 -0.89 -6.83
CA CYS A 68 0.11 -2.25 -6.96
C CYS A 68 -0.23 -2.73 -8.38
N ASP A 69 0.81 -3.04 -9.17
CA ASP A 69 0.68 -3.70 -10.46
C ASP A 69 1.00 -5.19 -10.30
N ASP A 70 0.42 -6.06 -11.13
CA ASP A 70 0.75 -7.49 -11.14
C ASP A 70 2.27 -7.69 -11.30
N GLY A 71 2.92 -8.27 -10.27
CA GLY A 71 4.36 -8.49 -10.24
C GLY A 71 5.16 -7.43 -9.49
N ASP A 72 4.52 -6.53 -8.74
CA ASP A 72 5.22 -5.61 -7.86
C ASP A 72 6.04 -6.36 -6.80
N ASP A 73 7.23 -5.82 -6.53
CA ASP A 73 8.08 -6.31 -5.45
C ASP A 73 7.39 -6.10 -4.09
N PRO A 74 7.50 -7.05 -3.16
CA PRO A 74 7.01 -6.87 -1.81
C PRO A 74 7.60 -5.61 -1.16
N THR A 75 6.81 -4.97 -0.30
CA THR A 75 7.28 -3.86 0.54
C THR A 75 8.59 -4.25 1.23
N PRO A 76 9.66 -3.45 1.10
CA PRO A 76 10.98 -3.79 1.65
C PRO A 76 10.93 -3.95 3.17
N PRO A 77 11.57 -4.99 3.74
CA PRO A 77 11.75 -5.10 5.17
C PRO A 77 12.77 -4.07 5.66
N GLN A 78 12.58 -3.63 6.90
CA GLN A 78 13.49 -2.74 7.63
C GLN A 78 13.74 -3.31 9.03
N MET A 79 14.78 -2.80 9.69
CA MET A 79 15.07 -3.21 11.06
C MET A 79 13.97 -2.77 12.03
N GLU A 80 13.68 -3.62 13.02
CA GLU A 80 12.74 -3.33 14.10
C GLU A 80 13.20 -2.17 14.98
N GLY A 81 14.51 -2.07 15.20
CA GLY A 81 15.10 -1.17 16.18
C GLY A 81 14.86 -1.65 17.61
N PRO A 82 15.43 -0.92 18.60
CA PRO A 82 15.41 -1.35 20.00
C PRO A 82 14.13 -1.01 20.75
N TYR A 83 13.17 -0.35 20.12
CA TYR A 83 12.01 0.24 20.80
C TYR A 83 10.68 -0.46 20.47
N PHE A 84 10.70 -1.59 19.78
CA PHE A 84 9.47 -2.38 19.64
C PHE A 84 9.00 -2.88 21.01
N LYS A 85 7.71 -2.84 21.26
CA LYS A 85 7.08 -3.34 22.48
C LYS A 85 5.85 -4.16 22.11
N PRO A 86 5.81 -5.46 22.44
CA PRO A 86 4.68 -6.31 22.14
C PRO A 86 3.43 -5.92 22.95
N ASN A 87 2.29 -6.47 22.55
CA ASN A 87 1.00 -6.28 23.23
C ASN A 87 0.51 -4.83 23.23
N SER A 88 0.77 -4.10 22.15
CA SER A 88 0.20 -2.77 21.96
C SER A 88 -1.34 -2.81 22.04
N PRO A 89 -2.02 -1.77 22.54
CA PRO A 89 -3.48 -1.75 22.58
C PRO A 89 -4.08 -1.67 21.17
N ARG A 90 -5.24 -2.32 20.98
CA ARG A 90 -5.98 -2.22 19.71
C ARG A 90 -6.61 -0.85 19.58
N ARG A 91 -6.14 -0.04 18.62
CA ARG A 91 -6.65 1.30 18.33
C ARG A 91 -6.16 1.81 16.99
N THR A 92 -6.98 2.61 16.32
CA THR A 92 -6.65 3.31 15.06
C THR A 92 -6.14 4.72 15.29
N SER A 93 -6.27 5.26 16.52
CA SER A 93 -5.76 6.57 16.90
C SER A 93 -4.72 6.46 18.01
N LEU A 94 -3.51 6.94 17.73
CA LEU A 94 -2.44 7.15 18.70
C LEU A 94 -2.43 8.61 19.20
N TRP A 95 -3.24 9.46 18.57
CA TRP A 95 -3.43 10.86 18.94
C TRP A 95 -4.64 10.98 19.89
N GLN A 96 -4.54 11.91 20.84
CA GLN A 96 -5.61 12.31 21.75
C GLN A 96 -5.68 13.84 21.83
N PRO A 97 -6.82 14.45 22.18
CA PRO A 97 -6.90 15.89 22.42
C PRO A 97 -5.81 16.35 23.40
N GLY A 98 -5.09 17.43 23.02
CA GLY A 98 -3.95 17.93 23.78
C GLY A 98 -2.62 17.25 23.51
N THR A 99 -2.55 16.24 22.63
CA THR A 99 -1.25 15.67 22.19
C THR A 99 -0.45 16.72 21.43
N PRO A 100 0.78 17.05 21.86
CA PRO A 100 1.66 17.98 21.17
C PRO A 100 2.07 17.47 19.79
N GLY A 101 2.30 18.41 18.85
CA GLY A 101 2.78 18.12 17.50
C GLY A 101 1.71 18.23 16.43
N THR A 102 2.13 18.17 15.18
CA THR A 102 1.24 18.22 14.00
C THR A 102 0.51 16.89 13.86
N ARG A 103 -0.83 16.92 13.87
CA ARG A 103 -1.65 15.73 13.64
C ARG A 103 -1.37 15.16 12.26
N LEU A 104 -1.28 13.85 12.17
CA LEU A 104 -1.05 13.08 10.94
C LEU A 104 -2.12 12.00 10.82
N THR A 105 -2.77 11.93 9.67
CA THR A 105 -3.61 10.78 9.31
C THR A 105 -2.92 10.02 8.19
N VAL A 106 -2.64 8.73 8.41
CA VAL A 106 -2.08 7.83 7.41
C VAL A 106 -3.16 6.89 6.95
N THR A 107 -3.38 6.79 5.66
CA THR A 107 -4.32 5.86 5.03
C THR A 107 -3.60 4.97 4.03
N GLY A 108 -4.17 3.83 3.72
CA GLY A 108 -3.64 2.95 2.68
C GLY A 108 -4.33 1.61 2.65
N HIS A 109 -3.81 0.73 1.82
CA HIS A 109 -4.28 -0.63 1.66
C HIS A 109 -3.12 -1.62 1.85
N VAL A 110 -3.48 -2.86 2.10
CA VAL A 110 -2.54 -3.98 2.12
C VAL A 110 -2.94 -4.96 1.04
N PHE A 111 -1.99 -5.25 0.16
CA PHE A 111 -2.14 -6.16 -0.97
C PHE A 111 -1.25 -7.38 -0.82
N GLY A 112 -1.56 -8.46 -1.52
CA GLY A 112 -0.64 -9.56 -1.78
C GLY A 112 0.03 -9.41 -3.15
N LEU A 113 0.80 -10.40 -3.60
CA LEU A 113 1.62 -10.34 -4.82
C LEU A 113 0.81 -10.24 -6.12
N ALA A 114 -0.45 -10.63 -6.13
CA ALA A 114 -1.35 -10.46 -7.28
C ALA A 114 -2.20 -9.19 -7.17
N CYS A 115 -1.78 -8.21 -6.34
CA CYS A 115 -2.46 -6.94 -6.13
C CYS A 115 -3.92 -7.06 -5.65
N LEU A 116 -4.29 -8.21 -5.12
CA LEU A 116 -5.59 -8.37 -4.47
C LEU A 116 -5.50 -7.88 -3.02
N PRO A 117 -6.51 -7.13 -2.53
CA PRO A 117 -6.51 -6.63 -1.18
C PRO A 117 -6.55 -7.75 -0.14
N LEU A 118 -5.82 -7.56 0.97
CA LEU A 118 -5.74 -8.49 2.09
C LEU A 118 -6.52 -7.96 3.28
N SER A 119 -7.63 -8.60 3.62
CA SER A 119 -8.41 -8.30 4.83
C SER A 119 -7.83 -8.97 6.07
N GLY A 120 -8.07 -8.38 7.25
CA GLY A 120 -7.64 -8.96 8.52
C GLY A 120 -6.14 -8.98 8.75
N VAL A 121 -5.37 -8.20 7.99
CA VAL A 121 -3.93 -8.02 8.22
C VAL A 121 -3.73 -7.22 9.50
N LEU A 122 -2.96 -7.78 10.43
CA LEU A 122 -2.49 -7.05 11.61
C LEU A 122 -1.48 -5.98 11.19
N LEU A 123 -1.73 -4.74 11.60
CA LEU A 123 -0.79 -3.62 11.48
C LEU A 123 -0.49 -3.09 12.88
N ASP A 124 0.74 -3.25 13.37
CA ASP A 124 1.19 -2.76 14.67
C ASP A 124 2.18 -1.62 14.49
N PHE A 125 1.76 -0.41 14.86
CA PHE A 125 2.51 0.83 14.66
C PHE A 125 3.18 1.30 15.94
N TRP A 126 4.41 1.82 15.82
CA TRP A 126 5.08 2.56 16.90
C TRP A 126 5.96 3.67 16.34
N GLN A 127 6.12 4.73 17.10
CA GLN A 127 6.88 5.90 16.71
C GLN A 127 7.39 6.70 17.90
N ALA A 128 8.32 7.61 17.64
CA ALA A 128 8.74 8.64 18.58
C ALA A 128 7.66 9.73 18.77
N ASP A 129 7.69 10.42 19.87
CA ASP A 129 6.90 11.63 20.13
C ASP A 129 7.44 12.84 19.33
N VAL A 130 6.87 14.02 19.54
CA VAL A 130 7.27 15.26 18.87
C VAL A 130 8.74 15.68 19.14
N ASN A 131 9.31 15.20 20.24
CA ASN A 131 10.69 15.47 20.63
C ASN A 131 11.69 14.37 20.18
N GLY A 132 11.23 13.35 19.48
CA GLY A 132 12.04 12.22 19.04
C GLY A 132 12.23 11.13 20.10
N ALA A 133 11.45 11.15 21.21
CA ALA A 133 11.55 10.15 22.28
C ALA A 133 10.50 9.05 22.14
N TYR A 134 10.90 7.79 22.40
CA TYR A 134 10.00 6.65 22.45
C TYR A 134 9.49 6.40 23.87
N ASP A 135 8.19 6.09 24.00
CA ASP A 135 7.65 5.64 25.28
C ASP A 135 8.01 4.16 25.52
N ASN A 136 8.96 3.94 26.41
CA ASN A 136 9.43 2.61 26.78
C ASN A 136 8.72 2.03 28.02
N VAL A 137 7.89 2.83 28.69
CA VAL A 137 7.14 2.43 29.89
C VAL A 137 5.69 2.08 29.56
N GLY A 138 4.99 2.97 28.88
CA GLY A 138 3.60 2.80 28.49
C GLY A 138 3.42 2.37 27.02
N PHE A 139 2.31 2.78 26.44
CA PHE A 139 1.96 2.55 25.02
C PHE A 139 1.61 3.86 24.31
N ARG A 140 2.23 4.97 24.68
CA ARG A 140 2.06 6.22 23.95
C ARG A 140 2.67 6.08 22.56
N PHE A 141 1.94 6.50 21.52
CA PHE A 141 2.30 6.34 20.12
C PHE A 141 2.59 4.89 19.70
N ARG A 142 1.88 3.93 20.31
CA ARG A 142 1.92 2.51 19.98
C ARG A 142 0.49 1.98 19.88
N GLY A 143 0.19 1.16 18.91
CA GLY A 143 -1.11 0.55 18.77
C GLY A 143 -1.24 -0.29 17.53
N HIS A 144 -2.10 -1.30 17.60
CA HIS A 144 -2.38 -2.15 16.46
C HIS A 144 -3.82 -2.04 15.99
N GLN A 145 -4.03 -2.39 14.75
CA GLN A 145 -5.32 -2.48 14.09
C GLN A 145 -5.31 -3.61 13.06
N PHE A 146 -6.44 -3.85 12.44
CA PHE A 146 -6.58 -4.82 11.37
C PHE A 146 -7.17 -4.12 10.14
N THR A 147 -6.74 -4.55 8.95
CA THR A 147 -7.36 -4.08 7.70
C THR A 147 -8.81 -4.51 7.59
N ASP A 148 -9.61 -3.70 6.93
CA ASP A 148 -11.02 -3.98 6.64
C ASP A 148 -11.17 -5.04 5.52
N ALA A 149 -12.41 -5.31 5.11
CA ALA A 149 -12.71 -6.27 4.04
C ALA A 149 -12.11 -5.89 2.66
N ARG A 150 -11.70 -4.63 2.49
CA ARG A 150 -11.07 -4.12 1.27
C ARG A 150 -9.55 -3.95 1.43
N GLY A 151 -8.98 -4.48 2.50
CA GLY A 151 -7.57 -4.32 2.81
C GLY A 151 -7.20 -2.93 3.32
N ALA A 152 -8.16 -2.04 3.55
CA ALA A 152 -7.91 -0.66 3.93
C ALA A 152 -7.59 -0.51 5.42
N PHE A 153 -6.76 0.49 5.73
CA PHE A 153 -6.47 0.92 7.11
C PHE A 153 -6.44 2.46 7.22
N THR A 154 -6.61 2.94 8.43
CA THR A 154 -6.42 4.36 8.77
C THR A 154 -5.75 4.46 10.13
N LEU A 155 -4.69 5.26 10.23
CA LEU A 155 -3.99 5.57 11.47
C LEU A 155 -4.03 7.08 11.72
N THR A 156 -4.54 7.51 12.87
CA THR A 156 -4.40 8.91 13.33
C THR A 156 -3.29 8.99 14.36
N THR A 157 -2.30 9.85 14.12
CA THR A 157 -1.14 10.03 15.00
C THR A 157 -0.63 11.47 14.90
N ILE A 158 0.65 11.69 15.16
CA ILE A 158 1.38 12.95 14.92
C ILE A 158 2.55 12.70 13.97
N VAL A 159 3.03 13.76 13.34
CA VAL A 159 4.34 13.76 12.69
C VAL A 159 5.39 13.55 13.79
N PRO A 160 6.16 12.45 13.79
CA PRO A 160 7.13 12.19 14.86
C PRO A 160 8.29 13.18 14.83
N GLY A 161 8.91 13.44 15.98
CA GLY A 161 10.16 14.16 16.08
C GLY A 161 11.32 13.37 15.48
N LEU A 162 12.46 14.02 15.33
CA LEU A 162 13.68 13.39 14.85
C LEU A 162 14.37 12.62 15.96
N TYR A 163 14.44 11.31 15.86
CA TYR A 163 15.30 10.48 16.70
C TYR A 163 16.78 10.71 16.32
N PRO A 164 17.72 10.74 17.29
CA PRO A 164 19.12 10.98 17.01
C PRO A 164 19.70 10.05 15.94
N GLY A 165 20.35 10.62 14.94
CA GLY A 165 20.99 9.87 13.84
C GLY A 165 20.05 9.33 12.78
N ARG A 166 18.71 9.45 12.93
CA ARG A 166 17.74 8.91 12.00
C ARG A 166 16.93 10.01 11.32
N THR A 167 16.50 9.74 10.09
CA THR A 167 15.45 10.53 9.44
C THR A 167 14.09 10.25 10.09
N ARG A 168 13.11 11.10 9.82
CA ARG A 168 11.75 10.98 10.35
C ARG A 168 11.05 9.74 9.83
N HIS A 169 10.51 8.91 10.71
CA HIS A 169 9.92 7.63 10.34
C HIS A 169 8.84 7.15 11.31
N LEU A 170 7.93 6.31 10.78
CA LEU A 170 7.01 5.47 11.53
C LEU A 170 7.46 4.02 11.39
N HIS A 171 7.45 3.25 12.46
CA HIS A 171 7.63 1.81 12.38
C HIS A 171 6.29 1.10 12.21
N VAL A 172 6.29 -0.03 11.53
CA VAL A 172 5.13 -0.90 11.39
C VAL A 172 5.54 -2.36 11.24
N LYS A 173 4.79 -3.23 11.91
CA LYS A 173 4.73 -4.65 11.59
C LYS A 173 3.42 -4.94 10.87
N ALA A 174 3.51 -5.60 9.72
CA ALA A 174 2.34 -6.06 8.96
C ALA A 174 2.36 -7.58 8.88
N GLN A 175 1.24 -8.22 9.25
CA GLN A 175 1.14 -9.68 9.21
C GLN A 175 -0.23 -10.13 8.72
N ALA A 176 -0.27 -10.75 7.57
CA ALA A 176 -1.46 -11.47 7.10
C ALA A 176 -1.66 -12.77 7.91
N PRO A 177 -2.90 -13.24 8.11
CA PRO A 177 -3.19 -14.45 8.88
C PRO A 177 -2.36 -15.65 8.41
N GLY A 178 -1.63 -16.29 9.35
CA GLY A 178 -0.80 -17.45 9.06
C GLY A 178 0.43 -17.20 8.19
N ARG A 179 0.83 -15.94 7.99
CA ARG A 179 1.98 -15.55 7.15
C ARG A 179 3.11 -14.93 7.98
N PRO A 180 4.33 -14.91 7.45
CA PRO A 180 5.45 -14.21 8.09
C PRO A 180 5.15 -12.74 8.32
N VAL A 181 5.75 -12.18 9.36
CA VAL A 181 5.66 -10.75 9.68
C VAL A 181 6.59 -9.96 8.78
N LEU A 182 6.08 -8.93 8.12
CA LEU A 182 6.88 -7.85 7.57
C LEU A 182 7.13 -6.82 8.69
N THR A 183 8.39 -6.55 9.01
CA THR A 183 8.78 -5.39 9.82
C THR A 183 9.37 -4.35 8.89
N THR A 184 8.85 -3.12 8.92
CA THR A 184 9.33 -2.05 8.04
C THR A 184 9.18 -0.67 8.69
N GLN A 185 9.57 0.38 7.96
CA GLN A 185 9.49 1.78 8.38
C GLN A 185 8.90 2.62 7.23
N LEU A 186 8.10 3.62 7.56
CA LEU A 186 7.57 4.58 6.58
C LEU A 186 8.25 5.92 6.77
N TYR A 187 8.69 6.53 5.68
CA TYR A 187 9.46 7.77 5.68
C TYR A 187 8.67 8.96 5.13
N PHE A 188 9.13 10.15 5.50
CA PHE A 188 8.54 11.41 5.07
C PHE A 188 9.33 12.03 3.92
N PRO A 189 8.65 12.56 2.88
CA PRO A 189 9.33 13.26 1.80
C PRO A 189 9.90 14.61 2.26
N GLY A 190 10.96 15.07 1.60
CA GLY A 190 11.54 16.39 1.87
C GLY A 190 12.36 16.51 3.17
N GLU A 191 12.54 15.44 3.93
CA GLU A 191 13.39 15.45 5.12
C GLU A 191 14.87 15.46 4.72
N PRO A 192 15.67 16.44 5.16
CA PRO A 192 17.08 16.52 4.79
C PRO A 192 17.89 15.27 5.17
N ARG A 193 17.52 14.62 6.27
CA ARG A 193 18.19 13.41 6.76
C ARG A 193 17.92 12.17 5.88
N ASN A 194 16.99 12.21 4.94
CA ASN A 194 16.82 11.14 3.94
C ASN A 194 18.10 10.90 3.12
N ASN A 195 18.98 11.92 3.02
CA ASN A 195 20.22 11.82 2.27
C ASN A 195 21.40 11.28 3.11
N THR A 196 21.25 11.18 4.43
CA THR A 196 22.34 10.83 5.35
C THR A 196 22.02 9.65 6.27
N ASP A 197 20.77 9.23 6.36
CA ASP A 197 20.35 8.04 7.11
C ASP A 197 20.59 6.77 6.27
N ALA A 198 21.53 5.94 6.72
CA ALA A 198 21.89 4.70 6.01
C ALA A 198 20.74 3.67 5.92
N LEU A 199 19.68 3.83 6.72
CA LEU A 199 18.49 2.96 6.69
C LEU A 199 17.37 3.50 5.80
N PHE A 200 17.52 4.71 5.27
CA PHE A 200 16.52 5.30 4.41
C PHE A 200 16.38 4.52 3.10
N ASP A 201 15.15 4.16 2.76
CA ASP A 201 14.79 3.54 1.49
C ASP A 201 13.66 4.37 0.83
N ALA A 202 13.92 4.88 -0.35
CA ALA A 202 12.98 5.73 -1.07
C ALA A 202 11.68 5.00 -1.47
N ARG A 203 11.68 3.66 -1.52
CA ARG A 203 10.48 2.84 -1.78
C ARG A 203 9.49 2.87 -0.62
N LEU A 204 9.92 3.33 0.56
CA LEU A 204 9.13 3.43 1.78
C LEU A 204 8.68 4.87 2.09
N LEU A 205 8.82 5.79 1.11
CA LEU A 205 8.30 7.14 1.22
C LEU A 205 6.78 7.15 1.12
N MET A 206 6.14 7.75 2.12
CA MET A 206 4.71 8.08 2.04
C MET A 206 4.49 9.24 1.05
N THR A 207 3.31 9.29 0.42
CA THR A 207 2.80 10.52 -0.17
C THR A 207 2.22 11.37 0.96
N VAL A 208 2.73 12.59 1.15
CA VAL A 208 2.31 13.48 2.25
C VAL A 208 1.84 14.81 1.71
N ARG A 209 0.72 15.32 2.25
CA ARG A 209 0.20 16.67 1.94
C ARG A 209 -0.23 17.39 3.21
N ASP A 210 -0.26 18.72 3.14
CA ASP A 210 -0.80 19.56 4.19
C ASP A 210 -2.34 19.61 4.10
N SER A 211 -3.00 19.61 5.27
CA SER A 211 -4.46 19.60 5.38
C SER A 211 -4.88 20.42 6.62
N GLY A 212 -5.12 21.74 6.43
CA GLY A 212 -5.69 22.61 7.47
C GLY A 212 -4.92 22.62 8.81
N GLY A 213 -3.60 22.70 8.77
CA GLY A 213 -2.73 22.67 9.97
C GLY A 213 -2.42 21.24 10.48
N ALA A 214 -2.95 20.24 9.84
CA ALA A 214 -2.59 18.83 9.99
C ALA A 214 -1.89 18.31 8.73
N LYS A 215 -1.48 17.04 8.73
CA LYS A 215 -0.97 16.35 7.55
C LYS A 215 -1.79 15.09 7.27
N GLU A 216 -1.93 14.80 5.99
CA GLU A 216 -2.47 13.55 5.49
C GLU A 216 -1.36 12.82 4.72
N ALA A 217 -1.29 11.52 4.92
CA ALA A 217 -0.33 10.67 4.23
C ALA A 217 -1.02 9.41 3.67
N ALA A 218 -0.42 8.85 2.63
CA ALA A 218 -0.85 7.58 2.08
C ALA A 218 0.34 6.66 1.85
N PHE A 219 0.14 5.36 2.10
CA PHE A 219 1.09 4.30 1.79
C PHE A 219 0.37 2.96 1.65
N ASP A 220 0.65 2.23 0.58
CA ASP A 220 0.13 0.88 0.36
C ASP A 220 1.23 -0.16 0.61
N PHE A 221 0.88 -1.23 1.31
CA PHE A 221 1.78 -2.36 1.57
C PHE A 221 1.51 -3.47 0.58
N VAL A 222 2.56 -4.06 0.02
CA VAL A 222 2.51 -5.32 -0.70
C VAL A 222 3.20 -6.38 0.16
N LEU A 223 2.45 -7.36 0.65
CA LEU A 223 3.00 -8.46 1.43
C LEU A 223 3.40 -9.62 0.50
N ASN A 224 4.46 -10.33 0.85
CA ASN A 224 4.86 -11.57 0.16
C ASN A 224 3.85 -12.70 0.45
N VAL A 225 2.63 -12.49 -0.01
CA VAL A 225 1.53 -13.44 0.08
C VAL A 225 1.12 -13.82 -1.33
N PRO A 226 1.47 -15.03 -1.79
CA PRO A 226 0.98 -15.52 -3.06
C PRO A 226 -0.55 -15.52 -3.08
N GLN A 227 -1.10 -14.95 -4.12
CA GLN A 227 -2.53 -14.97 -4.41
C GLN A 227 -2.68 -15.57 -5.79
N ASN A 228 -3.69 -16.41 -6.00
CA ASN A 228 -4.07 -16.73 -7.35
C ASN A 228 -4.90 -15.56 -7.87
N PRO A 229 -4.41 -14.77 -8.84
CA PRO A 229 -5.32 -13.97 -9.63
C PRO A 229 -6.27 -15.00 -10.24
N GLY A 230 -7.55 -14.93 -9.89
CA GLY A 230 -8.56 -15.61 -10.70
C GLY A 230 -8.30 -15.24 -12.15
N PRO A 231 -8.75 -16.01 -13.16
CA PRO A 231 -8.55 -15.66 -14.55
C PRO A 231 -8.82 -14.16 -14.71
N GLY A 232 -7.77 -13.44 -15.16
CA GLY A 232 -7.80 -11.97 -15.27
C GLY A 232 -9.07 -11.52 -15.95
N PRO A 233 -9.54 -10.29 -15.75
CA PRO A 233 -10.72 -9.80 -16.44
C PRO A 233 -10.47 -9.97 -17.95
N THR A 234 -11.02 -11.01 -18.51
CA THR A 234 -11.27 -11.06 -19.96
C THR A 234 -12.20 -9.91 -20.23
N ASP A 235 -11.73 -8.94 -20.96
CA ASP A 235 -12.37 -7.70 -21.40
C ASP A 235 -13.88 -7.64 -21.20
N GLY A 236 -14.31 -6.84 -20.21
CA GLY A 236 -15.70 -6.53 -19.91
C GLY A 236 -16.28 -7.30 -18.72
N PRO A 237 -17.20 -6.66 -17.97
CA PRO A 237 -17.93 -7.35 -16.93
C PRO A 237 -18.73 -8.46 -17.59
N THR A 238 -18.26 -9.69 -17.56
CA THR A 238 -19.12 -10.85 -17.79
C THR A 238 -20.08 -10.89 -16.61
N THR A 239 -21.17 -10.15 -16.75
CA THR A 239 -22.37 -10.40 -15.97
C THR A 239 -22.69 -11.86 -16.24
N PRO A 240 -22.64 -12.76 -15.23
CA PRO A 240 -23.10 -14.12 -15.45
C PRO A 240 -24.48 -14.03 -16.09
N PRO A 241 -24.81 -14.87 -17.07
CA PRO A 241 -26.13 -14.84 -17.64
C PRO A 241 -27.16 -14.97 -16.49
N PRO A 242 -28.26 -14.20 -16.51
CA PRO A 242 -29.24 -14.22 -15.44
C PRO A 242 -29.66 -15.66 -15.17
N GLY A 243 -29.38 -16.19 -13.95
CA GLY A 243 -29.73 -17.54 -13.55
C GLY A 243 -28.64 -18.61 -13.62
N GLY A 244 -27.34 -18.22 -13.75
CA GLY A 244 -26.21 -19.19 -13.65
C GLY A 244 -26.11 -19.85 -12.27
N THR A 245 -25.55 -21.08 -12.22
CA THR A 245 -25.27 -21.76 -10.95
C THR A 245 -24.10 -21.09 -10.23
N TRP A 246 -24.25 -20.89 -8.92
CA TRP A 246 -23.16 -20.36 -8.10
C TRP A 246 -21.91 -21.26 -8.20
N ALA A 247 -20.74 -20.65 -8.32
CA ALA A 247 -19.48 -21.37 -8.41
C ALA A 247 -18.37 -20.64 -7.67
N VAL A 248 -17.50 -21.39 -6.99
CA VAL A 248 -16.27 -20.92 -6.36
C VAL A 248 -15.36 -20.24 -7.40
N GLY A 249 -14.72 -19.14 -7.03
CA GLY A 249 -13.81 -18.39 -7.91
C GLY A 249 -14.52 -17.44 -8.88
N THR A 250 -15.84 -17.44 -8.93
CA THR A 250 -16.62 -16.51 -9.78
C THR A 250 -16.78 -15.16 -9.09
N THR A 251 -16.56 -14.08 -9.84
CA THR A 251 -16.84 -12.71 -9.38
C THR A 251 -18.33 -12.41 -9.57
N TYR A 252 -18.99 -12.03 -8.49
CA TYR A 252 -20.38 -11.61 -8.50
C TYR A 252 -20.50 -10.13 -8.17
N ALA A 253 -21.13 -9.39 -9.06
CA ALA A 253 -21.49 -7.99 -8.81
C ALA A 253 -22.77 -7.89 -7.97
N VAL A 254 -23.01 -6.75 -7.33
CA VAL A 254 -24.28 -6.46 -6.66
C VAL A 254 -25.43 -6.61 -7.65
N GLY A 255 -26.47 -7.35 -7.26
CA GLY A 255 -27.61 -7.67 -8.10
C GLY A 255 -27.43 -8.89 -9.01
N ALA A 256 -26.26 -9.52 -9.05
CA ALA A 256 -26.04 -10.77 -9.78
C ALA A 256 -27.00 -11.86 -9.25
N ARG A 257 -27.63 -12.62 -10.17
CA ARG A 257 -28.56 -13.69 -9.84
C ARG A 257 -27.89 -15.04 -10.07
N VAL A 258 -28.04 -15.94 -9.11
CA VAL A 258 -27.49 -17.30 -9.18
C VAL A 258 -28.48 -18.31 -8.65
N THR A 259 -28.28 -19.57 -9.02
CA THR A 259 -28.96 -20.70 -8.40
C THR A 259 -27.96 -21.50 -7.56
N HIS A 260 -28.39 -21.97 -6.39
CA HIS A 260 -27.64 -22.92 -5.57
C HIS A 260 -28.63 -23.83 -4.82
N GLY A 261 -28.40 -25.15 -4.89
CA GLY A 261 -29.29 -26.12 -4.23
C GLY A 261 -30.76 -26.04 -4.68
N GLY A 262 -31.00 -25.61 -5.91
CA GLY A 262 -32.37 -25.47 -6.46
C GLY A 262 -33.10 -24.16 -6.08
N SER A 263 -32.49 -23.28 -5.29
CA SER A 263 -33.01 -21.97 -4.91
C SER A 263 -32.30 -20.84 -5.67
N ALA A 264 -33.01 -19.74 -5.95
CA ALA A 264 -32.46 -18.55 -6.58
C ALA A 264 -32.01 -17.53 -5.51
N TYR A 265 -30.91 -16.85 -5.78
CA TYR A 265 -30.29 -15.86 -4.88
C TYR A 265 -29.84 -14.62 -5.66
N VAL A 266 -29.88 -13.49 -4.98
CA VAL A 266 -29.35 -12.20 -5.47
C VAL A 266 -28.15 -11.80 -4.63
N CYS A 267 -27.05 -11.43 -5.29
CA CYS A 267 -25.85 -10.92 -4.66
C CYS A 267 -26.09 -9.53 -4.06
N LEU A 268 -25.81 -9.36 -2.76
CA LEU A 268 -26.00 -8.12 -2.02
C LEU A 268 -24.71 -7.27 -1.98
N GLN A 269 -23.54 -7.89 -2.08
CA GLN A 269 -22.25 -7.23 -2.07
C GLN A 269 -21.34 -7.86 -3.12
N ALA A 270 -20.65 -7.03 -3.91
CA ALA A 270 -19.72 -7.52 -4.91
C ALA A 270 -18.57 -8.29 -4.21
N HIS A 271 -18.30 -9.52 -4.68
CA HIS A 271 -17.26 -10.39 -4.13
C HIS A 271 -16.83 -11.47 -5.13
N VAL A 272 -15.69 -12.08 -4.84
CA VAL A 272 -15.28 -13.34 -5.49
C VAL A 272 -15.71 -14.48 -4.59
N ALA A 273 -16.48 -15.43 -5.12
CA ALA A 273 -16.99 -16.55 -4.35
C ALA A 273 -15.87 -17.47 -3.85
N GLN A 274 -15.90 -17.80 -2.58
CA GLN A 274 -14.93 -18.68 -1.92
C GLN A 274 -15.63 -19.92 -1.37
N PRO A 275 -14.89 -21.03 -1.13
CA PRO A 275 -15.43 -22.18 -0.40
C PRO A 275 -16.02 -21.74 0.95
N GLY A 276 -17.23 -22.17 1.28
CA GLY A 276 -17.95 -21.74 2.48
C GLY A 276 -18.77 -20.46 2.31
N TRP A 277 -18.76 -19.84 1.13
CA TRP A 277 -19.53 -18.63 0.81
C TRP A 277 -20.76 -18.93 -0.06
N GLU A 278 -21.22 -20.17 0.00
CA GLU A 278 -22.44 -20.61 -0.68
C GLU A 278 -23.64 -19.74 -0.26
N PRO A 279 -24.53 -19.36 -1.19
CA PRO A 279 -25.64 -18.44 -0.91
C PRO A 279 -26.45 -18.72 0.36
N PRO A 280 -26.82 -19.95 0.71
CA PRO A 280 -27.57 -20.20 1.94
C PRO A 280 -26.73 -20.01 3.22
N SER A 281 -25.40 -20.08 3.11
CA SER A 281 -24.49 -20.02 4.27
C SER A 281 -24.09 -18.60 4.65
N VAL A 282 -24.24 -17.62 3.74
CA VAL A 282 -23.76 -16.24 3.96
C VAL A 282 -24.82 -15.20 3.61
N PRO A 283 -25.82 -15.00 4.48
CA PRO A 283 -26.92 -14.07 4.21
C PRO A 283 -26.48 -12.59 4.10
N ALA A 284 -25.26 -12.26 4.55
CA ALA A 284 -24.68 -10.94 4.34
C ALA A 284 -24.29 -10.68 2.87
N LEU A 285 -23.99 -11.73 2.09
CA LEU A 285 -23.61 -11.64 0.69
C LEU A 285 -24.77 -11.98 -0.26
N TRP A 286 -25.75 -12.73 0.23
CA TRP A 286 -26.81 -13.29 -0.61
C TRP A 286 -28.18 -13.14 0.02
N ARG A 287 -29.17 -12.85 -0.80
CA ARG A 287 -30.59 -12.86 -0.41
C ARG A 287 -31.32 -13.85 -1.31
N THR A 288 -32.17 -14.69 -0.73
CA THR A 288 -33.10 -15.53 -1.49
C THR A 288 -34.05 -14.66 -2.30
N GLU A 289 -34.30 -15.01 -3.54
CA GLU A 289 -35.19 -14.30 -4.45
C GLU A 289 -36.66 -14.73 -4.25
#